data_185de1c3af6187befd35d97745407b2b
#
_entry.id   185de1c3af6187befd35d97745407b2b
#
_cell.length_a   1.000
_cell.length_b   1.000
_cell.length_c   1.000
_cell.angle_alpha   90.00
_cell.angle_beta   90.00
_cell.angle_gamma   90.00
#
_symmetry.space_group_name_H-M   'P 1'
#
loop_
_entity.id
_entity.type
_entity.pdbx_description
1 polymer ?
#
loop_
_entity_poly.entity_id
_entity_poly.type
_entity_poly.pdbx_seq_one_letter_code
_entity_poly.pdbx_strand_id
1 'polypeptide(L)'
;MNKYEKQNRLDLIRRYIDENYQGKTEEHVKLKALRMSEEICDAEAAPKFAYFGDKEFTIDLTTKKTFSEKLLSLINASGMTDAEVYKRAEVSRKVFSKIRTNRDYHPAKQTAIAFAFALGLDLDQTDDLLERAGYALSPCSKEDLVIRYFLENDMHDLFDLNETLTDLKLAPLTA
;
A
#
# COMPACT_ATOMS: atom_id res chain seq x y z
N MET A 1 17.91 -9.43 -16.29
CA MET A 1 16.64 -9.83 -16.94
C MET A 1 16.71 -9.59 -18.44
N ASN A 2 16.26 -10.55 -19.29
CA ASN A 2 16.24 -10.44 -20.74
C ASN A 2 15.11 -9.47 -21.17
N LYS A 3 15.26 -8.77 -22.30
CA LYS A 3 14.26 -7.83 -22.86
C LYS A 3 12.88 -8.49 -23.06
N TYR A 4 12.86 -9.75 -23.43
CA TYR A 4 11.63 -10.53 -23.62
C TYR A 4 10.92 -10.84 -22.29
N GLU A 5 11.68 -11.20 -21.26
CA GLU A 5 11.16 -11.45 -19.92
C GLU A 5 10.58 -10.17 -19.30
N LYS A 6 11.26 -9.04 -19.51
CA LYS A 6 10.80 -7.72 -19.07
C LYS A 6 9.46 -7.36 -19.73
N GLN A 7 9.34 -7.54 -21.06
CA GLN A 7 8.11 -7.24 -21.77
C GLN A 7 6.95 -8.12 -21.31
N ASN A 8 7.18 -9.41 -21.12
CA ASN A 8 6.16 -10.34 -20.62
C ASN A 8 5.68 -9.96 -19.22
N ARG A 9 6.60 -9.56 -18.33
CA ARG A 9 6.25 -9.08 -16.99
C ARG A 9 5.38 -7.81 -17.06
N LEU A 10 5.72 -6.85 -17.91
CA LEU A 10 4.92 -5.62 -18.08
C LEU A 10 3.51 -5.93 -18.57
N ASP A 11 3.35 -6.90 -19.48
CA ASP A 11 2.04 -7.29 -20.01
C ASP A 11 1.19 -7.99 -18.93
N LEU A 12 1.81 -8.81 -18.07
CA LEU A 12 1.14 -9.40 -16.91
C LEU A 12 0.68 -8.35 -15.92
N ILE A 13 1.54 -7.36 -15.61
CA ILE A 13 1.19 -6.27 -14.68
C ILE A 13 0.08 -5.40 -15.25
N ARG A 14 0.10 -5.07 -16.55
CA ARG A 14 -1.01 -4.33 -17.19
C ARG A 14 -2.34 -5.07 -17.06
N ARG A 15 -2.34 -6.38 -17.34
CA ARG A 15 -3.55 -7.21 -17.15
C ARG A 15 -4.01 -7.19 -15.69
N TYR A 16 -3.10 -7.35 -14.74
CA TYR A 16 -3.42 -7.29 -13.32
C TYR A 16 -4.03 -5.94 -12.93
N ILE A 17 -3.49 -4.83 -13.45
CA ILE A 17 -4.07 -3.50 -13.23
C ILE A 17 -5.47 -3.42 -13.83
N ASP A 18 -5.68 -3.85 -15.06
CA ASP A 18 -6.98 -3.79 -15.74
C ASP A 18 -8.06 -4.61 -14.99
N GLU A 19 -7.68 -5.75 -14.41
CA GLU A 19 -8.58 -6.62 -13.64
C GLU A 19 -8.90 -6.07 -12.24
N ASN A 20 -7.98 -5.37 -11.59
CA ASN A 20 -8.09 -4.96 -10.19
C ASN A 20 -8.33 -3.47 -9.98
N TYR A 21 -8.21 -2.63 -11.03
CA TYR A 21 -8.34 -1.19 -10.89
C TYR A 21 -9.79 -0.76 -10.69
N GLN A 22 -10.06 -0.15 -9.53
CA GLN A 22 -11.38 0.36 -9.13
C GLN A 22 -11.49 1.89 -9.24
N GLY A 23 -10.52 2.54 -9.86
CA GLY A 23 -10.57 3.97 -10.15
C GLY A 23 -11.70 4.32 -11.11
N LYS A 24 -12.13 5.58 -11.09
CA LYS A 24 -13.21 6.07 -11.97
C LYS A 24 -12.77 6.04 -13.44
N THR A 25 -13.05 4.95 -14.15
CA THR A 25 -13.11 4.97 -15.60
C THR A 25 -14.50 5.51 -16.00
N GLU A 26 -14.61 6.24 -17.12
CA GLU A 26 -15.90 6.77 -17.60
C GLU A 26 -16.96 5.64 -17.77
N GLU A 27 -16.54 4.43 -18.10
CA GLU A 27 -17.41 3.26 -18.16
C GLU A 27 -17.95 2.85 -16.80
N HIS A 28 -17.13 2.87 -15.75
CA HIS A 28 -17.56 2.53 -14.38
C HIS A 28 -18.57 3.56 -13.84
N VAL A 29 -18.40 4.82 -14.19
CA VAL A 29 -19.35 5.88 -13.82
C VAL A 29 -20.69 5.68 -14.55
N LYS A 30 -20.67 5.29 -15.83
CA LYS A 30 -21.88 4.97 -16.61
C LYS A 30 -22.59 3.72 -16.09
N LEU A 31 -21.85 2.65 -15.77
CA LEU A 31 -22.44 1.41 -15.24
C LEU A 31 -23.06 1.62 -13.85
N LYS A 32 -22.39 2.41 -12.99
CA LYS A 32 -22.91 2.74 -11.66
C LYS A 32 -24.11 3.67 -11.73
N ALA A 33 -24.13 4.62 -12.67
CA ALA A 33 -25.27 5.49 -12.92
C ALA A 33 -26.47 4.71 -13.46
N LEU A 34 -26.27 3.71 -14.34
CA LEU A 34 -27.30 2.84 -14.85
C LEU A 34 -27.89 1.93 -13.72
N ARG A 35 -27.03 1.32 -12.88
CA ARG A 35 -27.49 0.55 -11.73
C ARG A 35 -28.24 1.40 -10.70
N MET A 36 -27.76 2.61 -10.41
CA MET A 36 -28.47 3.52 -9.51
C MET A 36 -29.82 3.97 -10.07
N SER A 37 -30.00 4.07 -11.39
CA SER A 37 -31.29 4.39 -11.98
C SER A 37 -32.29 3.23 -11.92
N GLU A 38 -31.85 1.99 -11.86
CA GLU A 38 -32.69 0.80 -11.66
C GLU A 38 -33.10 0.63 -10.18
N GLU A 39 -32.20 0.96 -9.23
CA GLU A 39 -32.48 0.85 -7.78
C GLU A 39 -33.36 1.99 -7.22
N ILE A 40 -33.48 3.14 -7.93
CA ILE A 40 -34.33 4.27 -7.50
C ILE A 40 -35.83 4.01 -7.76
N CYS A 41 -36.19 3.00 -8.55
CA CYS A 41 -37.59 2.68 -8.80
C CYS A 41 -38.32 1.96 -7.64
N ASP A 42 -37.61 1.51 -6.61
CA ASP A 42 -38.19 0.84 -5.43
C ASP A 42 -38.00 1.65 -4.12
N ALA A 43 -38.01 2.98 -4.19
CA ALA A 43 -37.78 3.84 -3.05
C ALA A 43 -39.06 4.03 -2.21
N GLU A 44 -39.45 3.02 -1.46
CA GLU A 44 -40.28 3.17 -0.24
C GLU A 44 -39.52 2.72 1.01
N ALA A 45 -38.26 3.07 1.13
CA ALA A 45 -37.53 2.94 2.39
C ALA A 45 -36.50 4.08 2.53
N ALA A 46 -36.96 5.17 3.15
CA ALA A 46 -36.01 6.13 3.72
C ALA A 46 -34.98 5.36 4.57
N PRO A 47 -33.67 5.66 4.45
CA PRO A 47 -32.68 5.01 5.29
C PRO A 47 -33.02 5.36 6.75
N LYS A 48 -33.52 4.37 7.49
CA LYS A 48 -33.59 4.46 8.94
C LYS A 48 -32.14 4.58 9.40
N PHE A 49 -31.72 5.79 9.77
CA PHE A 49 -30.55 5.96 10.59
C PHE A 49 -30.76 5.07 11.81
N ALA A 50 -30.15 3.90 11.81
CA ALA A 50 -30.08 3.08 12.98
C ALA A 50 -29.27 3.87 14.02
N TYR A 51 -30.00 4.47 14.97
CA TYR A 51 -29.42 5.00 16.19
C TYR A 51 -28.67 3.79 16.81
N PHE A 52 -27.36 3.83 16.80
CA PHE A 52 -26.54 2.90 17.54
C PHE A 52 -26.82 3.16 19.02
N GLY A 53 -27.88 2.48 19.56
CA GLY A 53 -28.15 2.49 20.98
C GLY A 53 -26.96 1.93 21.73
N ASP A 54 -26.65 2.57 22.83
CA ASP A 54 -25.73 2.27 23.93
C ASP A 54 -25.03 0.89 23.93
N LYS A 55 -24.33 0.55 22.86
CA LYS A 55 -23.26 -0.43 22.94
C LYS A 55 -22.06 0.32 23.48
N GLU A 56 -21.70 0.05 24.75
CA GLU A 56 -20.40 0.42 25.28
C GLU A 56 -19.36 0.07 24.21
N PHE A 57 -18.88 1.10 23.52
CA PHE A 57 -17.79 0.98 22.59
C PHE A 57 -16.54 0.85 23.44
N THR A 58 -16.27 -0.36 23.93
CA THR A 58 -15.00 -0.69 24.54
C THR A 58 -13.93 -0.58 23.47
N ILE A 59 -13.31 0.61 23.39
CA ILE A 59 -12.07 0.77 22.63
C ILE A 59 -11.05 -0.10 23.35
N ASP A 60 -10.71 -1.22 22.75
CA ASP A 60 -9.57 -2.01 23.19
C ASP A 60 -8.31 -1.16 22.96
N LEU A 61 -7.92 -0.44 24.01
CA LEU A 61 -6.71 0.40 24.07
C LEU A 61 -5.45 -0.48 24.22
N THR A 62 -5.45 -1.69 23.70
CA THR A 62 -4.18 -2.38 23.48
C THR A 62 -3.38 -1.50 22.53
N THR A 63 -2.40 -0.79 23.09
CA THR A 63 -1.55 0.16 22.36
C THR A 63 -0.82 -0.59 21.25
N LYS A 64 -1.42 -0.61 20.05
CA LYS A 64 -0.72 -1.11 18.86
C LYS A 64 0.60 -0.34 18.74
N LYS A 65 1.70 -1.05 18.50
CA LYS A 65 3.01 -0.43 18.26
C LYS A 65 2.88 0.65 17.19
N THR A 66 3.54 1.78 17.36
CA THR A 66 3.60 2.82 16.33
C THR A 66 4.38 2.31 15.11
N PHE A 67 4.35 3.06 14.00
CA PHE A 67 5.16 2.74 12.82
C PHE A 67 6.63 2.54 13.17
N SER A 68 7.22 3.49 13.93
CA SER A 68 8.63 3.42 14.33
C SER A 68 8.94 2.17 15.15
N GLU A 69 8.11 1.85 16.15
CA GLU A 69 8.28 0.67 17.00
C GLU A 69 8.13 -0.64 16.21
N LYS A 70 7.16 -0.69 15.28
CA LYS A 70 6.96 -1.87 14.43
C LYS A 70 8.14 -2.05 13.49
N LEU A 71 8.57 -1.00 12.80
CA LEU A 71 9.71 -1.06 11.89
C LEU A 71 10.98 -1.54 12.60
N LEU A 72 11.31 -0.96 13.76
CA LEU A 72 12.48 -1.38 14.54
C LEU A 72 12.37 -2.84 15.02
N SER A 73 11.16 -3.28 15.36
CA SER A 73 10.91 -4.69 15.71
C SER A 73 11.16 -5.63 14.52
N LEU A 74 10.76 -5.23 13.31
CA LEU A 74 10.99 -6.00 12.08
C LEU A 74 12.47 -6.02 11.70
N ILE A 75 13.19 -4.90 11.83
CA ILE A 75 14.65 -4.83 11.62
C ILE A 75 15.36 -5.79 12.58
N ASN A 76 15.03 -5.77 13.86
CA ASN A 76 15.62 -6.68 14.84
C ASN A 76 15.32 -8.16 14.51
N ALA A 77 14.12 -8.45 14.01
CA ALA A 77 13.73 -9.82 13.65
C ALA A 77 14.44 -10.31 12.38
N SER A 78 14.73 -9.41 11.42
CA SER A 78 15.44 -9.76 10.18
C SER A 78 16.92 -10.05 10.36
N GLY A 79 17.52 -9.67 11.50
CA GLY A 79 18.95 -9.78 11.76
C GLY A 79 19.83 -8.81 10.95
N MET A 80 19.21 -7.90 10.17
CA MET A 80 19.92 -6.87 9.42
C MET A 80 20.30 -5.69 10.32
N THR A 81 21.39 -5.03 9.98
CA THR A 81 21.76 -3.77 10.65
C THR A 81 20.92 -2.61 10.14
N ASP A 82 20.73 -1.58 10.97
CA ASP A 82 20.07 -0.34 10.58
C ASP A 82 20.63 0.24 9.28
N ALA A 83 21.98 0.17 9.12
CA ALA A 83 22.68 0.71 7.96
C ALA A 83 22.36 -0.06 6.67
N GLU A 84 22.21 -1.35 6.74
CA GLU A 84 21.80 -2.18 5.61
C GLU A 84 20.36 -1.87 5.20
N VAL A 85 19.45 -1.76 6.18
CA VAL A 85 18.02 -1.52 5.91
C VAL A 85 17.80 -0.16 5.25
N TYR A 86 18.31 0.95 5.82
CA TYR A 86 18.06 2.25 5.20
C TYR A 86 18.76 2.42 3.85
N LYS A 87 19.90 1.73 3.63
CA LYS A 87 20.56 1.72 2.32
C LYS A 87 19.76 0.94 1.28
N ARG A 88 19.25 -0.26 1.65
CA ARG A 88 18.38 -1.06 0.78
C ARG A 88 17.07 -0.34 0.45
N ALA A 89 16.51 0.37 1.44
CA ALA A 89 15.31 1.18 1.25
C ALA A 89 15.58 2.49 0.48
N GLU A 90 16.83 2.80 0.12
CA GLU A 90 17.22 4.06 -0.51
C GLU A 90 16.81 5.30 0.31
N VAL A 91 16.67 5.12 1.63
CA VAL A 91 16.27 6.18 2.56
C VAL A 91 17.50 6.82 3.19
N SER A 92 17.50 8.15 3.28
CA SER A 92 18.62 8.86 3.90
C SER A 92 18.78 8.51 5.38
N ARG A 93 20.04 8.44 5.85
CA ARG A 93 20.35 8.24 7.27
C ARG A 93 19.64 9.25 8.18
N LYS A 94 19.43 10.48 7.69
CA LYS A 94 18.75 11.55 8.44
C LYS A 94 17.27 11.20 8.72
N VAL A 95 16.57 10.66 7.71
CA VAL A 95 15.18 10.22 7.85
C VAL A 95 15.11 9.01 8.79
N PHE A 96 16.00 8.02 8.59
CA PHE A 96 16.06 6.85 9.46
C PHE A 96 16.34 7.22 10.93
N SER A 97 17.27 8.17 11.17
CA SER A 97 17.54 8.67 12.52
C SER A 97 16.31 9.29 13.18
N LYS A 98 15.47 10.01 12.43
CA LYS A 98 14.21 10.55 12.95
C LYS A 98 13.23 9.44 13.35
N ILE A 99 13.11 8.40 12.52
CA ILE A 99 12.26 7.23 12.82
C ILE A 99 12.74 6.57 14.11
N ARG A 100 14.06 6.41 14.29
CA ARG A 100 14.62 5.76 15.47
C ARG A 100 14.47 6.55 16.77
N THR A 101 14.53 7.89 16.69
CA THR A 101 14.50 8.76 17.87
C THR A 101 13.11 9.28 18.21
N ASN A 102 12.20 9.31 17.25
CA ASN A 102 10.83 9.79 17.48
C ASN A 102 9.84 8.62 17.31
N ARG A 103 9.25 8.21 18.41
CA ARG A 103 8.24 7.15 18.46
C ARG A 103 7.05 7.43 17.53
N ASP A 104 6.62 8.70 17.51
CA ASP A 104 5.43 9.14 16.77
C ASP A 104 5.79 9.74 15.40
N TYR A 105 6.95 9.34 14.83
CA TYR A 105 7.34 9.80 13.51
C TYR A 105 6.41 9.25 12.43
N HIS A 106 5.89 10.15 11.61
CA HIS A 106 5.06 9.82 10.45
C HIS A 106 5.90 9.89 9.17
N PRO A 107 6.24 8.75 8.55
CA PRO A 107 6.95 8.73 7.27
C PRO A 107 6.00 9.09 6.12
N ALA A 108 6.55 9.45 4.96
CA ALA A 108 5.79 9.43 3.71
C ALA A 108 5.43 7.98 3.32
N LYS A 109 4.34 7.79 2.59
CA LYS A 109 3.88 6.46 2.13
C LYS A 109 4.98 5.71 1.38
N GLN A 110 5.66 6.41 0.45
CA GLN A 110 6.77 5.85 -0.33
C GLN A 110 7.90 5.34 0.58
N THR A 111 8.23 6.09 1.63
CA THR A 111 9.25 5.67 2.60
C THR A 111 8.85 4.41 3.36
N ALA A 112 7.58 4.28 3.75
CA ALA A 112 7.08 3.08 4.42
C ALA A 112 7.11 1.85 3.51
N ILE A 113 6.72 2.01 2.24
CA ILE A 113 6.79 0.96 1.21
C ILE A 113 8.25 0.56 0.95
N ALA A 114 9.16 1.54 0.81
CA ALA A 114 10.58 1.26 0.58
C ALA A 114 11.19 0.41 1.72
N PHE A 115 10.81 0.64 2.97
CA PHE A 115 11.21 -0.21 4.08
C PHE A 115 10.60 -1.62 4.02
N ALA A 116 9.36 -1.75 3.58
CA ALA A 116 8.73 -3.05 3.40
C ALA A 116 9.50 -3.90 2.37
N PHE A 117 9.84 -3.31 1.23
CA PHE A 117 10.66 -3.97 0.21
C PHE A 117 12.07 -4.29 0.71
N ALA A 118 12.74 -3.36 1.40
CA ALA A 118 14.09 -3.56 1.93
C ALA A 118 14.17 -4.71 2.93
N LEU A 119 13.09 -4.95 3.68
CA LEU A 119 12.96 -6.02 4.67
C LEU A 119 12.40 -7.31 4.09
N GLY A 120 11.97 -7.33 2.82
CA GLY A 120 11.34 -8.50 2.20
C GLY A 120 10.03 -8.90 2.88
N LEU A 121 9.18 -7.91 3.22
CA LEU A 121 7.90 -8.18 3.86
C LEU A 121 6.89 -8.69 2.84
N ASP A 122 6.06 -9.64 3.24
CA ASP A 122 4.90 -10.07 2.47
C ASP A 122 3.79 -8.99 2.46
N LEU A 123 2.69 -9.25 1.73
CA LEU A 123 1.59 -8.30 1.59
C LEU A 123 0.95 -7.96 2.95
N ASP A 124 0.66 -8.96 3.78
CA ASP A 124 -0.02 -8.76 5.07
C ASP A 124 0.86 -7.96 6.05
N GLN A 125 2.16 -8.25 6.09
CA GLN A 125 3.13 -7.52 6.90
C GLN A 125 3.30 -6.08 6.41
N THR A 126 3.26 -5.88 5.10
CA THR A 126 3.33 -4.56 4.48
C THR A 126 2.08 -3.75 4.80
N ASP A 127 0.89 -4.35 4.70
CA ASP A 127 -0.37 -3.69 5.04
C ASP A 127 -0.40 -3.31 6.54
N ASP A 128 0.03 -4.19 7.46
CA ASP A 128 0.15 -3.86 8.90
C ASP A 128 1.14 -2.71 9.15
N LEU A 129 2.26 -2.66 8.42
CA LEU A 129 3.24 -1.58 8.54
C LEU A 129 2.68 -0.26 8.00
N LEU A 130 1.98 -0.28 6.86
CA LEU A 130 1.34 0.89 6.25
C LEU A 130 0.18 1.43 7.11
N GLU A 131 -0.67 0.56 7.67
CA GLU A 131 -1.76 0.94 8.56
C GLU A 131 -1.24 1.76 9.75
N ARG A 132 -0.10 1.37 10.34
CA ARG A 132 0.53 2.10 11.46
C ARG A 132 1.09 3.46 11.05
N ALA A 133 1.39 3.63 9.78
CA ALA A 133 1.75 4.93 9.19
C ALA A 133 0.51 5.71 8.68
N GLY A 134 -0.71 5.19 8.87
CA GLY A 134 -1.95 5.82 8.41
C GLY A 134 -2.17 5.71 6.90
N TYR A 135 -1.56 4.72 6.24
CA TYR A 135 -1.68 4.47 4.81
C TYR A 135 -2.27 3.09 4.52
N ALA A 136 -2.68 2.90 3.28
CA ALA A 136 -3.08 1.61 2.73
C ALA A 136 -2.73 1.54 1.23
N LEU A 137 -2.63 0.34 0.68
CA LEU A 137 -2.57 0.14 -0.77
C LEU A 137 -3.98 0.23 -1.35
N SER A 138 -4.21 1.23 -2.20
CA SER A 138 -5.53 1.53 -2.76
C SER A 138 -5.75 0.82 -4.09
N PRO A 139 -6.86 0.11 -4.29
CA PRO A 139 -7.22 -0.44 -5.61
C PRO A 139 -7.60 0.65 -6.63
N CYS A 140 -7.70 1.92 -6.19
CA CYS A 140 -7.95 3.07 -7.05
C CYS A 140 -6.66 3.81 -7.46
N SER A 141 -5.47 3.29 -7.09
CA SER A 141 -4.16 3.79 -7.52
C SER A 141 -3.45 2.71 -8.34
N LYS A 142 -3.05 3.07 -9.55
CA LYS A 142 -2.29 2.13 -10.40
C LYS A 142 -0.91 1.83 -9.83
N GLU A 143 -0.28 2.81 -9.20
CA GLU A 143 0.99 2.65 -8.49
C GLU A 143 0.86 1.61 -7.37
N ASP A 144 -0.17 1.72 -6.55
CA ASP A 144 -0.43 0.79 -5.46
C ASP A 144 -0.72 -0.63 -5.96
N LEU A 145 -1.40 -0.78 -7.10
CA LEU A 145 -1.64 -2.08 -7.73
C LEU A 145 -0.34 -2.71 -8.24
N VAL A 146 0.59 -1.92 -8.80
CA VAL A 146 1.92 -2.44 -9.18
C VAL A 146 2.68 -2.92 -7.95
N ILE A 147 2.69 -2.12 -6.87
CA ILE A 147 3.33 -2.48 -5.60
C ILE A 147 2.73 -3.79 -5.06
N ARG A 148 1.41 -3.88 -5.05
CA ARG A 148 0.68 -5.07 -4.61
C ARG A 148 1.05 -6.31 -5.44
N TYR A 149 1.09 -6.18 -6.77
CA TYR A 149 1.52 -7.25 -7.66
C TYR A 149 2.94 -7.75 -7.32
N PHE A 150 3.88 -6.84 -7.03
CA PHE A 150 5.23 -7.22 -6.63
C PHE A 150 5.25 -8.01 -5.32
N LEU A 151 4.50 -7.55 -4.31
CA LEU A 151 4.40 -8.22 -3.01
C LEU A 151 3.73 -9.60 -3.11
N GLU A 152 2.65 -9.74 -3.88
CA GLU A 152 1.94 -11.01 -4.11
C GLU A 152 2.79 -12.04 -4.87
N ASN A 153 3.79 -11.59 -5.64
CA ASN A 153 4.70 -12.45 -6.37
C ASN A 153 6.10 -12.56 -5.73
N ASP A 154 6.25 -12.17 -4.48
CA ASP A 154 7.49 -12.25 -3.68
C ASP A 154 8.69 -11.53 -4.33
N MET A 155 8.41 -10.44 -5.04
CA MET A 155 9.40 -9.61 -5.71
C MET A 155 9.72 -8.38 -4.87
N HIS A 156 10.92 -8.33 -4.25
CA HIS A 156 11.30 -7.29 -3.29
C HIS A 156 12.43 -6.38 -3.78
N ASP A 157 12.70 -6.34 -5.09
CA ASP A 157 13.70 -5.46 -5.66
C ASP A 157 13.13 -4.06 -5.95
N LEU A 158 13.58 -3.04 -5.20
CA LEU A 158 13.16 -1.65 -5.36
C LEU A 158 13.55 -1.06 -6.72
N PHE A 159 14.70 -1.46 -7.25
CA PHE A 159 15.14 -0.99 -8.56
C PHE A 159 14.21 -1.50 -9.65
N ASP A 160 13.90 -2.80 -9.63
CA ASP A 160 12.95 -3.43 -10.56
C ASP A 160 11.55 -2.81 -10.45
N LEU A 161 11.10 -2.49 -9.23
CA LEU A 161 9.82 -1.82 -9.01
C LEU A 161 9.82 -0.41 -9.64
N ASN A 162 10.84 0.40 -9.36
CA ASN A 162 10.95 1.77 -9.90
C ASN A 162 11.08 1.77 -11.43
N GLU A 163 11.83 0.83 -12.00
CA GLU A 163 11.92 0.64 -13.45
C GLU A 163 10.56 0.30 -14.04
N THR A 164 9.82 -0.63 -13.42
CA THR A 164 8.48 -1.04 -13.86
C THR A 164 7.49 0.12 -13.79
N LEU A 165 7.47 0.88 -12.70
CA LEU A 165 6.63 2.07 -12.57
C LEU A 165 6.92 3.07 -13.69
N THR A 166 8.21 3.34 -13.96
CA THR A 166 8.64 4.24 -15.03
C THR A 166 8.20 3.76 -16.42
N ASP A 167 8.34 2.48 -16.73
CA ASP A 167 7.92 1.87 -17.99
C ASP A 167 6.39 1.95 -18.20
N LEU A 168 5.63 1.92 -17.11
CA LEU A 168 4.18 2.12 -17.09
C LEU A 168 3.77 3.59 -17.07
N LYS A 169 4.72 4.54 -17.10
CA LYS A 169 4.51 6.00 -16.99
C LYS A 169 3.85 6.42 -15.68
N LEU A 170 4.14 5.69 -14.62
CA LEU A 170 3.73 5.97 -13.25
C LEU A 170 4.90 6.60 -12.47
N ALA A 171 4.59 7.27 -11.36
CA ALA A 171 5.61 7.88 -10.51
C ALA A 171 6.43 6.81 -9.78
N PRO A 172 7.78 6.85 -9.85
CA PRO A 172 8.63 5.94 -9.06
C PRO A 172 8.50 6.26 -7.56
N LEU A 173 8.81 5.27 -6.72
CA LEU A 173 8.79 5.44 -5.25
C LEU A 173 9.91 6.35 -4.76
N THR A 174 11.10 6.22 -5.37
CA THR A 174 12.29 7.01 -5.05
C THR A 174 12.69 7.82 -6.29
N ALA A 175 12.99 9.09 -6.08
CA ALA A 175 13.43 10.02 -7.14
C ALA A 175 14.92 10.27 -7.04
#